data_0f886d7bf2ebda72123cb19f44fdb39c
#
_entry.id   0f886d7bf2ebda72123cb19f44fdb39c
#
_cell.length_a   1.000
_cell.length_b   1.000
_cell.length_c   1.000
_cell.angle_alpha   90.00
_cell.angle_beta   90.00
_cell.angle_gamma   90.00
#
_symmetry.space_group_name_H-M   'P 1'
#
loop_
_entity.id
_entity.type
_entity.pdbx_description
1 polymer ?
#
loop_
_entity_poly.entity_id
_entity_poly.type
_entity_poly.pdbx_seq_one_letter_code
_entity_poly.pdbx_strand_id
1 'polypeptide(L)'
;MSLKKITEIKGQGVYVAGDEIDTDRIIPARFMKCVTFDGLGEYLFYDVRKNEDGSDKEHPLNDATYKNASILLSGANFGCGSSREHAPQALYRFGFRGIIAESYAEIFFGNCVNLGIPTFIATKADIAAISAAVKANPEIEIALDVVNETITYGDKSVSAIVRDTAKKALTEGKWDAIGELREATEEIAKVADALVYLAK
;
A
#
# COMPACT_ATOMS: atom_id res chain seq x y z
N MET A 1 -7.08 21.23 -7.52
CA MET A 1 -5.62 21.12 -7.19
C MET A 1 -5.14 19.74 -7.62
N SER A 2 -4.13 19.64 -8.46
CA SER A 2 -3.57 18.32 -8.75
C SER A 2 -2.98 17.73 -7.47
N LEU A 3 -3.26 16.46 -7.21
CA LEU A 3 -2.72 15.73 -6.08
C LEU A 3 -1.18 15.70 -6.14
N LYS A 4 -0.56 15.42 -5.00
CA LYS A 4 0.89 15.30 -4.93
C LYS A 4 1.37 14.19 -5.89
N LYS A 5 2.25 14.53 -6.82
CA LYS A 5 2.95 13.54 -7.65
C LYS A 5 3.83 12.66 -6.78
N ILE A 6 3.76 11.36 -7.01
CA ILE A 6 4.55 10.36 -6.29
C ILE A 6 5.51 9.74 -7.29
N THR A 7 6.73 10.24 -7.30
CA THR A 7 7.82 9.78 -8.18
C THR A 7 8.81 8.90 -7.44
N GLU A 8 8.94 9.09 -6.13
CA GLU A 8 9.84 8.35 -5.28
C GLU A 8 9.27 8.26 -3.86
N ILE A 9 9.49 7.13 -3.19
CA ILE A 9 9.23 6.93 -1.75
C ILE A 9 10.53 6.46 -1.10
N LYS A 10 10.88 7.06 0.02
CA LYS A 10 12.03 6.65 0.84
C LYS A 10 11.60 6.31 2.24
N GLY A 11 12.23 5.31 2.83
CA GLY A 11 12.00 4.94 4.22
C GLY A 11 12.64 3.63 4.62
N GLN A 12 12.42 3.25 5.86
CA GLN A 12 12.86 1.97 6.40
C GLN A 12 11.88 0.86 5.99
N GLY A 13 12.41 -0.36 5.86
CA GLY A 13 11.63 -1.52 5.46
C GLY A 13 11.29 -2.44 6.63
N VAL A 14 10.22 -3.21 6.47
CA VAL A 14 9.92 -4.37 7.31
C VAL A 14 9.42 -5.51 6.44
N TYR A 15 9.87 -6.72 6.72
CA TYR A 15 9.44 -7.91 6.00
C TYR A 15 8.40 -8.70 6.81
N VAL A 16 7.20 -8.77 6.27
CA VAL A 16 6.12 -9.65 6.76
C VAL A 16 6.09 -10.89 5.86
N ALA A 17 6.65 -11.98 6.38
CA ALA A 17 6.81 -13.22 5.64
C ALA A 17 5.47 -13.90 5.34
N GLY A 18 5.37 -14.48 4.15
CA GLY A 18 4.26 -15.32 3.71
C GLY A 18 3.81 -14.97 2.30
N ASP A 19 3.36 -16.01 1.61
CA ASP A 19 2.62 -15.90 0.37
C ASP A 19 1.12 -15.92 0.69
N GLU A 20 0.29 -15.45 -0.24
CA GLU A 20 -1.18 -15.44 -0.14
C GLU A 20 -1.69 -14.79 1.16
N ILE A 21 -1.04 -13.71 1.59
CA ILE A 21 -1.55 -12.92 2.71
C ILE A 21 -2.84 -12.24 2.26
N ASP A 22 -3.96 -12.76 2.76
CA ASP A 22 -5.29 -12.30 2.40
C ASP A 22 -5.71 -11.03 3.15
N THR A 23 -6.79 -10.40 2.67
CA THR A 23 -7.31 -9.16 3.25
C THR A 23 -7.88 -9.36 4.66
N ASP A 24 -8.35 -10.55 5.04
CA ASP A 24 -8.80 -10.84 6.41
C ASP A 24 -7.62 -10.94 7.38
N ARG A 25 -6.47 -11.44 6.92
CA ARG A 25 -5.23 -11.43 7.69
C ARG A 25 -4.65 -10.03 7.83
N ILE A 26 -4.76 -9.19 6.77
CA ILE A 26 -4.34 -7.78 6.83
C ILE A 26 -5.22 -6.98 7.79
N ILE A 27 -6.55 -7.13 7.70
CA ILE A 27 -7.52 -6.50 8.60
C ILE A 27 -8.71 -7.43 8.85
N PRO A 28 -8.88 -7.98 10.06
CA PRO A 28 -9.99 -8.88 10.35
C PRO A 28 -11.35 -8.21 10.17
N ALA A 29 -12.30 -8.94 9.59
CA ALA A 29 -13.63 -8.44 9.21
C ALA A 29 -14.39 -7.72 10.35
N ARG A 30 -14.16 -8.11 11.61
CA ARG A 30 -14.80 -7.49 12.77
C ARG A 30 -14.45 -6.02 13.00
N PHE A 31 -13.32 -5.56 12.47
CA PHE A 31 -12.84 -4.16 12.56
C PHE A 31 -13.33 -3.28 11.41
N MET A 32 -14.07 -3.83 10.45
CA MET A 32 -14.59 -3.07 9.31
C MET A 32 -15.88 -2.31 9.59
N LYS A 33 -16.43 -2.41 10.79
CA LYS A 33 -17.65 -1.69 11.22
C LYS A 33 -17.36 -0.24 11.63
N CYS A 34 -16.34 0.38 11.02
CA CYS A 34 -15.97 1.76 11.29
C CYS A 34 -16.71 2.72 10.35
N VAL A 35 -17.11 3.88 10.86
CA VAL A 35 -17.72 4.95 10.05
C VAL A 35 -16.65 5.73 9.29
N THR A 36 -15.45 5.85 9.88
CA THR A 36 -14.26 6.45 9.29
C THR A 36 -13.10 5.47 9.40
N PHE A 37 -12.07 5.69 8.59
CA PHE A 37 -10.85 4.86 8.65
C PHE A 37 -9.87 5.29 9.76
N ASP A 38 -10.25 6.27 10.59
CA ASP A 38 -9.38 6.75 11.66
C ASP A 38 -9.14 5.66 12.70
N GLY A 39 -7.88 5.48 13.12
CA GLY A 39 -7.48 4.40 14.02
C GLY A 39 -7.40 3.01 13.41
N LEU A 40 -7.78 2.83 12.14
CA LEU A 40 -7.79 1.49 11.51
C LEU A 40 -6.40 0.82 11.47
N GLY A 41 -5.34 1.62 11.46
CA GLY A 41 -3.95 1.11 11.51
C GLY A 41 -3.64 0.29 12.75
N GLU A 42 -4.29 0.54 13.88
CA GLU A 42 -4.09 -0.21 15.13
C GLU A 42 -4.46 -1.69 14.97
N TYR A 43 -5.40 -1.97 14.07
CA TYR A 43 -5.91 -3.32 13.81
C TYR A 43 -5.19 -4.03 12.65
N LEU A 44 -4.15 -3.39 12.07
CA LEU A 44 -3.34 -4.00 11.01
C LEU A 44 -2.74 -5.31 11.51
N PHE A 45 -2.97 -6.41 10.76
CA PHE A 45 -2.50 -7.76 11.11
C PHE A 45 -2.89 -8.22 12.53
N TYR A 46 -4.01 -7.75 13.07
CA TYR A 46 -4.36 -7.90 14.48
C TYR A 46 -4.27 -9.34 14.98
N ASP A 47 -4.87 -10.30 14.27
CA ASP A 47 -4.95 -11.69 14.72
C ASP A 47 -3.62 -12.43 14.72
N VAL A 48 -2.66 -11.97 13.92
CA VAL A 48 -1.30 -12.53 13.90
C VAL A 48 -0.33 -11.74 14.78
N ARG A 49 -0.70 -10.51 15.19
CA ARG A 49 0.12 -9.65 16.06
C ARG A 49 -0.29 -9.70 17.53
N LYS A 50 -1.55 -10.01 17.84
CA LYS A 50 -2.10 -9.94 19.20
C LYS A 50 -2.63 -11.29 19.64
N ASN A 51 -2.49 -11.57 20.91
CA ASN A 51 -3.14 -12.65 21.62
C ASN A 51 -4.61 -12.25 21.95
N GLU A 52 -5.42 -13.21 22.40
CA GLU A 52 -6.80 -12.96 22.81
C GLU A 52 -6.92 -11.97 23.97
N ASP A 53 -5.93 -11.92 24.85
CA ASP A 53 -5.83 -10.97 25.97
C ASP A 53 -5.30 -9.59 25.56
N GLY A 54 -5.02 -9.38 24.26
CA GLY A 54 -4.48 -8.15 23.69
C GLY A 54 -2.95 -7.98 23.82
N SER A 55 -2.26 -8.91 24.45
CA SER A 55 -0.79 -8.89 24.52
C SER A 55 -0.16 -9.14 23.15
N ASP A 56 1.09 -8.70 22.99
CA ASP A 56 1.84 -8.83 21.74
C ASP A 56 2.32 -10.26 21.48
N LYS A 57 2.10 -10.73 20.26
CA LYS A 57 2.77 -11.93 19.72
C LYS A 57 4.12 -11.55 19.13
N GLU A 58 4.97 -12.55 18.93
CA GLU A 58 6.18 -12.40 18.11
C GLU A 58 5.78 -12.12 16.66
N HIS A 59 5.97 -10.86 16.25
CA HIS A 59 5.65 -10.40 14.91
C HIS A 59 6.52 -9.18 14.56
N PRO A 60 7.02 -9.05 13.33
CA PRO A 60 7.90 -7.93 12.95
C PRO A 60 7.32 -6.54 13.24
N LEU A 61 6.01 -6.36 13.09
CA LEU A 61 5.37 -5.07 13.36
C LEU A 61 5.15 -4.76 14.85
N ASN A 62 5.45 -5.70 15.74
CA ASN A 62 5.46 -5.47 17.20
C ASN A 62 6.89 -5.21 17.71
N ASP A 63 7.91 -5.47 16.88
CA ASP A 63 9.30 -5.22 17.24
C ASP A 63 9.60 -3.72 17.10
N ALA A 64 10.06 -3.13 18.21
CA ALA A 64 10.43 -1.71 18.26
C ALA A 64 11.52 -1.33 17.24
N THR A 65 12.32 -2.30 16.79
CA THR A 65 13.32 -2.15 15.75
C THR A 65 12.75 -1.63 14.44
N TYR A 66 11.52 -2.05 14.09
CA TYR A 66 10.85 -1.68 12.83
C TYR A 66 9.77 -0.61 12.99
N LYS A 67 9.71 0.06 14.14
CA LYS A 67 8.66 1.06 14.44
C LYS A 67 8.56 2.23 13.44
N ASN A 68 9.65 2.53 12.75
CA ASN A 68 9.72 3.61 11.76
C ASN A 68 9.57 3.09 10.32
N ALA A 69 9.29 1.79 10.13
CA ALA A 69 9.16 1.22 8.81
C ALA A 69 7.95 1.83 8.06
N SER A 70 8.21 2.33 6.87
CA SER A 70 7.21 2.88 5.96
C SER A 70 7.11 2.13 4.64
N ILE A 71 7.95 1.12 4.45
CA ILE A 71 7.96 0.24 3.28
C ILE A 71 7.76 -1.20 3.77
N LEU A 72 6.68 -1.84 3.27
CA LEU A 72 6.35 -3.22 3.57
C LEU A 72 6.93 -4.13 2.50
N LEU A 73 7.61 -5.21 2.90
CA LEU A 73 8.02 -6.30 2.02
C LEU A 73 7.18 -7.55 2.32
N SER A 74 6.73 -8.27 1.29
CA SER A 74 5.96 -9.51 1.43
C SER A 74 6.18 -10.46 0.25
N GLY A 75 5.49 -11.61 0.27
CA GLY A 75 5.59 -12.66 -0.75
C GLY A 75 4.59 -12.50 -1.90
N ALA A 76 4.26 -13.65 -2.52
CA ALA A 76 3.38 -13.72 -3.68
C ALA A 76 1.90 -13.51 -3.29
N ASN A 77 1.11 -13.01 -4.27
CA ASN A 77 -0.34 -12.84 -4.19
C ASN A 77 -0.80 -12.06 -2.96
N PHE A 78 -0.08 -10.98 -2.61
CA PHE A 78 -0.38 -10.15 -1.45
C PHE A 78 -1.72 -9.42 -1.62
N GLY A 79 -2.54 -9.42 -0.57
CA GLY A 79 -3.86 -8.79 -0.57
C GLY A 79 -4.94 -9.62 -1.28
N CYS A 80 -4.77 -10.94 -1.42
CA CYS A 80 -5.79 -11.83 -1.97
C CYS A 80 -7.06 -11.86 -1.08
N GLY A 81 -8.09 -12.57 -1.52
CA GLY A 81 -9.36 -12.69 -0.80
C GLY A 81 -10.37 -11.61 -1.19
N SER A 82 -11.11 -11.09 -0.23
CA SER A 82 -12.21 -10.15 -0.48
C SER A 82 -11.73 -8.76 -0.91
N SER A 83 -12.47 -8.16 -1.83
CA SER A 83 -12.26 -6.77 -2.24
C SER A 83 -12.59 -5.80 -1.12
N ARG A 84 -11.60 -5.38 -0.34
CA ARG A 84 -11.80 -4.49 0.81
C ARG A 84 -10.84 -3.32 0.75
N GLU A 85 -11.39 -2.13 0.65
CA GLU A 85 -10.61 -0.90 0.79
C GLU A 85 -9.96 -0.78 2.18
N HIS A 86 -10.56 -1.39 3.20
CA HIS A 86 -10.05 -1.37 4.58
C HIS A 86 -8.64 -1.94 4.71
N ALA A 87 -8.25 -2.92 3.89
CA ALA A 87 -6.93 -3.52 3.99
C ALA A 87 -5.81 -2.54 3.56
N PRO A 88 -5.84 -1.89 2.39
CA PRO A 88 -4.89 -0.82 2.07
C PRO A 88 -5.00 0.39 3.01
N GLN A 89 -6.20 0.75 3.47
CA GLN A 89 -6.40 1.81 4.46
C GLN A 89 -5.70 1.49 5.78
N ALA A 90 -5.78 0.25 6.27
CA ALA A 90 -5.08 -0.16 7.48
C ALA A 90 -3.56 -0.03 7.33
N LEU A 91 -3.00 -0.44 6.19
CA LEU A 91 -1.58 -0.26 5.87
C LEU A 91 -1.18 1.21 5.84
N TYR A 92 -1.95 2.04 5.13
CA TYR A 92 -1.70 3.48 5.04
C TYR A 92 -1.76 4.17 6.42
N ARG A 93 -2.78 3.84 7.23
CA ARG A 93 -3.00 4.41 8.57
C ARG A 93 -1.98 3.91 9.60
N PHE A 94 -1.42 2.71 9.40
CA PHE A 94 -0.31 2.22 10.20
C PHE A 94 0.99 2.99 9.92
N GLY A 95 1.17 3.52 8.70
CA GLY A 95 2.35 4.31 8.32
C GLY A 95 3.01 3.86 7.03
N PHE A 96 2.55 2.79 6.39
CA PHE A 96 3.15 2.34 5.13
C PHE A 96 2.85 3.31 3.99
N ARG A 97 3.87 3.55 3.16
CA ARG A 97 3.83 4.45 2.01
C ARG A 97 4.29 3.78 0.72
N GLY A 98 4.79 2.56 0.79
CA GLY A 98 5.17 1.74 -0.35
C GLY A 98 5.15 0.27 0.02
N ILE A 99 4.88 -0.59 -0.96
CA ILE A 99 4.85 -2.04 -0.77
C ILE A 99 5.69 -2.70 -1.87
N ILE A 100 6.51 -3.68 -1.47
CA ILE A 100 7.28 -4.55 -2.35
C ILE A 100 6.75 -5.97 -2.16
N ALA A 101 6.30 -6.62 -3.23
CA ALA A 101 5.86 -8.01 -3.18
C ALA A 101 6.20 -8.75 -4.48
N GLU A 102 6.13 -10.08 -4.46
CA GLU A 102 6.34 -10.89 -5.66
C GLU A 102 5.17 -10.75 -6.65
N SER A 103 3.95 -10.59 -6.11
CA SER A 103 2.75 -10.28 -6.88
C SER A 103 1.63 -9.78 -5.95
N TYR A 104 0.58 -9.23 -6.54
CA TYR A 104 -0.59 -8.68 -5.82
C TYR A 104 -1.89 -9.21 -6.40
N ALA A 105 -2.90 -9.34 -5.54
CA ALA A 105 -4.28 -9.47 -6.01
C ALA A 105 -4.74 -8.17 -6.69
N GLU A 106 -5.47 -8.30 -7.81
CA GLU A 106 -5.78 -7.19 -8.71
C GLU A 106 -6.52 -6.03 -8.04
N ILE A 107 -7.55 -6.35 -7.25
CA ILE A 107 -8.37 -5.33 -6.60
C ILE A 107 -7.61 -4.64 -5.47
N PHE A 108 -6.84 -5.40 -4.70
CA PHE A 108 -5.98 -4.84 -3.66
C PHE A 108 -4.96 -3.86 -4.24
N PHE A 109 -4.33 -4.25 -5.35
CA PHE A 109 -3.41 -3.39 -6.10
C PHE A 109 -4.07 -2.05 -6.47
N GLY A 110 -5.27 -2.11 -7.10
CA GLY A 110 -6.01 -0.90 -7.48
C GLY A 110 -6.33 0.00 -6.29
N ASN A 111 -6.77 -0.58 -5.18
CA ASN A 111 -7.06 0.16 -3.96
C ASN A 111 -5.80 0.80 -3.34
N CYS A 112 -4.63 0.16 -3.42
CA CYS A 112 -3.37 0.77 -3.01
C CYS A 112 -3.04 2.01 -3.85
N VAL A 113 -3.16 1.90 -5.17
CA VAL A 113 -2.91 3.03 -6.09
C VAL A 113 -3.82 4.20 -5.78
N ASN A 114 -5.12 3.96 -5.55
CA ASN A 114 -6.10 5.00 -5.20
C ASN A 114 -5.80 5.72 -3.86
N LEU A 115 -4.94 5.15 -3.02
CA LEU A 115 -4.45 5.76 -1.79
C LEU A 115 -3.06 6.41 -1.95
N GLY A 116 -2.51 6.37 -3.16
CA GLY A 116 -1.15 6.85 -3.40
C GLY A 116 -0.07 5.96 -2.76
N ILE A 117 -0.31 4.65 -2.65
CA ILE A 117 0.69 3.67 -2.20
C ILE A 117 1.27 2.98 -3.44
N PRO A 118 2.52 3.29 -3.85
CA PRO A 118 3.19 2.57 -4.91
C PRO A 118 3.40 1.10 -4.54
N THR A 119 3.09 0.22 -5.47
CA THR A 119 3.26 -1.23 -5.34
C THR A 119 4.30 -1.70 -6.34
N PHE A 120 5.41 -2.20 -5.83
CA PHE A 120 6.54 -2.68 -6.62
C PHE A 120 6.53 -4.20 -6.67
N ILE A 121 6.64 -4.75 -7.88
CA ILE A 121 6.78 -6.18 -8.10
C ILE A 121 8.27 -6.48 -8.27
N ALA A 122 8.80 -7.33 -7.41
CA ALA A 122 10.19 -7.77 -7.44
C ALA A 122 10.28 -9.30 -7.41
N THR A 123 11.41 -9.84 -7.84
CA THR A 123 11.59 -11.29 -7.79
C THR A 123 11.74 -11.79 -6.35
N LYS A 124 11.40 -13.05 -6.13
CA LYS A 124 11.59 -13.68 -4.81
C LYS A 124 13.04 -13.56 -4.30
N ALA A 125 14.00 -13.65 -5.22
CA ALA A 125 15.43 -13.52 -4.88
C ALA A 125 15.76 -12.09 -4.43
N ASP A 126 15.23 -11.07 -5.12
CA ASP A 126 15.45 -9.67 -4.75
C ASP A 126 14.78 -9.33 -3.41
N ILE A 127 13.53 -9.79 -3.20
CA ILE A 127 12.83 -9.62 -1.92
C ILE A 127 13.63 -10.26 -0.78
N ALA A 128 14.16 -11.45 -0.98
CA ALA A 128 15.00 -12.12 0.02
C ALA A 128 16.29 -11.34 0.31
N ALA A 129 16.94 -10.79 -0.73
CA ALA A 129 18.15 -9.98 -0.59
C ALA A 129 17.87 -8.66 0.17
N ILE A 130 16.79 -7.95 -0.18
CA ILE A 130 16.36 -6.72 0.51
C ILE A 130 16.00 -7.04 1.97
N SER A 131 15.22 -8.10 2.20
CA SER A 131 14.82 -8.54 3.54
C SER A 131 16.03 -8.90 4.42
N ALA A 132 17.06 -9.56 3.85
CA ALA A 132 18.29 -9.86 4.55
C ALA A 132 19.07 -8.58 4.91
N ALA A 133 19.12 -7.60 4.02
CA ALA A 133 19.74 -6.30 4.29
C ALA A 133 19.01 -5.53 5.39
N VAL A 134 17.67 -5.52 5.38
CA VAL A 134 16.83 -4.93 6.43
C VAL A 134 17.06 -5.60 7.78
N LYS A 135 17.14 -6.93 7.82
CA LYS A 135 17.43 -7.67 9.07
C LYS A 135 18.83 -7.36 9.63
N ALA A 136 19.83 -7.22 8.74
CA ALA A 136 21.19 -6.89 9.14
C ALA A 136 21.34 -5.44 9.60
N ASN A 137 20.58 -4.53 9.00
CA ASN A 137 20.54 -3.11 9.35
C ASN A 137 19.11 -2.57 9.20
N PRO A 138 18.30 -2.59 10.26
CA PRO A 138 16.91 -2.10 10.22
C PRO A 138 16.77 -0.61 9.87
N GLU A 139 17.82 0.18 10.03
CA GLU A 139 17.83 1.60 9.67
C GLU A 139 18.22 1.85 8.20
N ILE A 140 18.50 0.78 7.44
CA ILE A 140 18.81 0.94 6.02
C ILE A 140 17.68 1.65 5.28
N GLU A 141 18.01 2.72 4.57
CA GLU A 141 17.04 3.41 3.72
C GLU A 141 16.79 2.58 2.46
N ILE A 142 15.52 2.37 2.18
CA ILE A 142 15.03 1.82 0.91
C ILE A 142 14.43 2.99 0.13
N ALA A 143 14.81 3.13 -1.14
CA ALA A 143 14.21 4.07 -2.06
C ALA A 143 13.47 3.32 -3.18
N LEU A 144 12.21 3.66 -3.37
CA LEU A 144 11.32 3.13 -4.41
C LEU A 144 11.16 4.20 -5.48
N ASP A 145 11.86 4.07 -6.60
CA ASP A 145 11.76 5.00 -7.74
C ASP A 145 10.67 4.51 -8.70
N VAL A 146 9.54 5.21 -8.70
CA VAL A 146 8.38 4.89 -9.55
C VAL A 146 8.66 5.15 -11.03
N VAL A 147 9.50 6.15 -11.33
CA VAL A 147 9.79 6.56 -12.71
C VAL A 147 10.74 5.58 -13.38
N ASN A 148 11.82 5.22 -12.68
CA ASN A 148 12.86 4.34 -13.20
C ASN A 148 12.61 2.85 -12.88
N GLU A 149 11.56 2.54 -12.08
CA GLU A 149 11.17 1.19 -11.70
C GLU A 149 12.32 0.44 -11.02
N THR A 150 12.94 1.12 -10.04
CA THR A 150 14.06 0.58 -9.29
C THR A 150 13.81 0.64 -7.79
N ILE A 151 14.38 -0.33 -7.09
CA ILE A 151 14.44 -0.40 -5.64
C ILE A 151 15.90 -0.31 -5.24
N THR A 152 16.26 0.74 -4.51
CA THR A 152 17.61 0.93 -3.97
C THR A 152 17.60 0.69 -2.47
N TYR A 153 18.60 -0.02 -1.94
CA TYR A 153 18.77 -0.31 -0.52
C TYR A 153 20.27 -0.31 -0.17
N GLY A 154 20.67 0.69 0.63
CA GLY A 154 22.08 0.97 0.85
C GLY A 154 22.80 1.33 -0.44
N ASP A 155 23.85 0.59 -0.76
CA ASP A 155 24.67 0.73 -1.99
C ASP A 155 24.20 -0.16 -3.15
N LYS A 156 23.12 -0.91 -2.97
CA LYS A 156 22.56 -1.86 -3.95
C LYS A 156 21.31 -1.32 -4.60
N SER A 157 21.09 -1.73 -5.86
CA SER A 157 19.87 -1.44 -6.60
C SER A 157 19.44 -2.66 -7.40
N VAL A 158 18.12 -2.87 -7.46
CA VAL A 158 17.49 -3.92 -8.27
C VAL A 158 16.40 -3.32 -9.12
N SER A 159 16.16 -3.91 -10.29
CA SER A 159 15.01 -3.55 -11.12
C SER A 159 13.75 -4.15 -10.53
N ALA A 160 12.65 -3.42 -10.63
CA ALA A 160 11.33 -3.88 -10.23
C ALA A 160 10.32 -3.50 -11.31
N ILE A 161 9.07 -3.92 -11.15
CA ILE A 161 8.00 -3.58 -12.08
C ILE A 161 6.97 -2.74 -11.32
N VAL A 162 6.63 -1.59 -11.87
CA VAL A 162 5.46 -0.81 -11.49
C VAL A 162 4.51 -0.83 -12.68
N ARG A 163 3.28 -1.33 -12.51
CA ARG A 163 2.33 -1.42 -13.64
C ARG A 163 2.12 -0.04 -14.27
N ASP A 164 2.10 0.04 -15.60
CA ASP A 164 2.03 1.29 -16.37
C ASP A 164 0.90 2.22 -15.93
N THR A 165 -0.30 1.66 -15.67
CA THR A 165 -1.46 2.43 -15.21
C THR A 165 -1.21 3.10 -13.86
N ALA A 166 -0.60 2.37 -12.91
CA ALA A 166 -0.24 2.90 -11.60
C ALA A 166 0.90 3.92 -11.70
N LYS A 167 1.93 3.61 -12.46
CA LYS A 167 3.06 4.52 -12.72
C LYS A 167 2.57 5.86 -13.25
N LYS A 168 1.70 5.84 -14.27
CA LYS A 168 1.11 7.06 -14.83
C LYS A 168 0.28 7.81 -13.79
N ALA A 169 -0.65 7.13 -13.09
CA ALA A 169 -1.52 7.74 -12.09
C ALA A 169 -0.71 8.41 -10.98
N LEU A 170 0.29 7.72 -10.43
CA LEU A 170 1.13 8.21 -9.34
C LEU A 170 2.00 9.41 -9.77
N THR A 171 2.69 9.29 -10.91
CA THR A 171 3.62 10.34 -11.40
C THR A 171 2.92 11.58 -11.92
N GLU A 172 1.69 11.46 -12.41
CA GLU A 172 0.87 12.60 -12.86
C GLU A 172 0.07 13.24 -11.70
N GLY A 173 -0.06 12.56 -10.54
CA GLY A 173 -0.90 13.02 -9.43
C GLY A 173 -2.40 12.82 -9.69
N LYS A 174 -2.76 11.75 -10.40
CA LYS A 174 -4.14 11.36 -10.77
C LYS A 174 -4.53 10.02 -10.15
N TRP A 175 -4.04 9.73 -8.96
CA TRP A 175 -4.26 8.46 -8.29
C TRP A 175 -5.53 8.43 -7.41
N ASP A 176 -6.12 9.60 -7.07
CA ASP A 176 -7.42 9.71 -6.41
C ASP A 176 -8.50 10.10 -7.42
N ALA A 177 -9.11 9.09 -8.04
CA ALA A 177 -10.17 9.30 -9.04
C ALA A 177 -11.41 10.03 -8.47
N ILE A 178 -11.71 9.87 -7.18
CA ILE A 178 -12.83 10.56 -6.53
C ILE A 178 -12.48 12.03 -6.33
N GLY A 179 -11.26 12.32 -5.92
CA GLY A 179 -10.75 13.68 -5.80
C GLY A 179 -10.79 14.41 -7.15
N GLU A 180 -10.35 13.75 -8.22
CA GLU A 180 -10.39 14.30 -9.58
C GLU A 180 -11.84 14.61 -10.05
N LEU A 181 -12.78 13.69 -9.79
CA LEU A 181 -14.21 13.94 -10.09
C LEU A 181 -14.78 15.11 -9.28
N ARG A 182 -14.41 15.24 -8.01
CA ARG A 182 -14.88 16.35 -7.16
C ARG A 182 -14.38 17.72 -7.63
N GLU A 183 -13.24 17.77 -8.30
CA GLU A 183 -12.69 19.00 -8.90
C GLU A 183 -13.33 19.32 -10.25
N ALA A 184 -13.87 18.32 -10.98
CA ALA A 184 -14.50 18.47 -12.28
C ALA A 184 -15.99 18.91 -12.20
N THR A 185 -16.36 19.74 -11.24
CA THR A 185 -17.76 20.12 -10.95
C THR A 185 -18.46 20.76 -12.15
N GLU A 186 -17.75 21.61 -12.93
CA GLU A 186 -18.33 22.27 -14.10
C GLU A 186 -18.58 21.28 -15.25
N GLU A 187 -17.66 20.35 -15.48
CA GLU A 187 -17.80 19.29 -16.48
C GLU A 187 -18.94 18.35 -16.12
N ILE A 188 -19.06 17.99 -14.85
CA ILE A 188 -20.16 17.16 -14.33
C ILE A 188 -21.50 17.87 -14.52
N ALA A 189 -21.58 19.16 -14.23
CA ALA A 189 -22.80 19.94 -14.43
C ALA A 189 -23.22 19.97 -15.90
N LYS A 190 -22.28 20.19 -16.82
CA LYS A 190 -22.55 20.14 -18.27
C LYS A 190 -23.09 18.80 -18.75
N VAL A 191 -22.51 17.70 -18.23
CA VAL A 191 -23.00 16.35 -18.54
C VAL A 191 -24.40 16.13 -17.96
N ALA A 192 -24.63 16.54 -16.72
CA ALA A 192 -25.94 16.43 -16.05
C ALA A 192 -27.03 17.20 -16.81
N ASP A 193 -26.76 18.42 -17.26
CA ASP A 193 -27.69 19.25 -18.02
C ASP A 193 -28.03 18.66 -19.41
N ALA A 194 -27.10 17.87 -19.99
CA ALA A 194 -27.32 17.18 -21.26
C ALA A 194 -28.13 15.87 -21.11
N LEU A 195 -28.36 15.37 -19.91
CA LEU A 195 -29.09 14.13 -19.64
C LEU A 195 -30.60 14.40 -19.57
N VAL A 196 -31.34 13.98 -20.60
CA VAL A 196 -32.79 14.25 -20.76
C VAL A 196 -33.62 13.81 -19.55
N TYR A 197 -33.21 12.74 -18.86
CA TYR A 197 -33.92 12.21 -17.66
C TYR A 197 -33.62 12.97 -16.36
N LEU A 198 -32.64 13.88 -16.36
CA LEU A 198 -32.36 14.80 -15.25
C LEU A 198 -32.92 16.20 -15.49
N ALA A 199 -33.39 16.51 -16.73
CA ALA A 199 -34.05 17.78 -17.02
C ALA A 199 -35.36 17.82 -16.21
N LYS A 200 -35.48 18.84 -15.34
CA LYS A 200 -36.72 19.14 -14.61
C LYS A 200 -37.70 19.90 -15.47
#